data_2ea3b17b95755a8f768633c3717fb4cb
#
_entry.id   2ea3b17b95755a8f768633c3717fb4cb
#
_cell.length_a   1.000
_cell.length_b   1.000
_cell.length_c   1.000
_cell.angle_alpha   90.00
_cell.angle_beta   90.00
_cell.angle_gamma   90.00
#
_symmetry.space_group_name_H-M   'P 1'
#
loop_
_entity.id
_entity.type
_entity.pdbx_description
1 polymer ?
#
loop_
_entity_poly.entity_id
_entity_poly.type
_entity_poly.pdbx_seq_one_letter_code
_entity_poly.pdbx_strand_id
1 'polypeptide(L)'
;MAISIDRIDGPSLSANKITGVLRVGGATTLELQIAEIAIAGHTWRNVRLACPDLKQERDQLVCAQGALETPAKIPLSFRYSTLTKNLYLALRPAANEEWRLTSDPRAPAHVFTLAISNGSLTRFNAWWPATWPKPNAGSVSGTLTFSDEGDARASADLVFNNFGFGDDSGLHAGEKISAVLSVQAQRRGAQWRWQSRLEWKSGDVFWQPLFVGGGGHALTADGTLDAQHAAVEHGRLALAGIGDLDFSVVVERASGKLASASLKSVNLQLTTLYEKLLKPALQGTMLADLRCDGVADVAVDVKDGALATADVVLKRVSIEDKERRFALFGLDGSIPWHRDETRVAKLRLAGGELLRVPFGAFDLPFETRGIRVRVHDVRIPVLDGALSVNDFATSGEGDSWRWRFAGGIAPISMQQLTTALSLPVMHGTLSAEIPAITYQQSTLKVDGALLFKVFDGTVTAQNLALESPLGKAPRLTADVEMRNLDLDLLTRTFSFGNMTGRIDVGVKAIELVNWDAVHFDARIASSAGDYPRRISQAAVQNISALGGAGAAAAIQRSFLRFFETFGYSALGLSCRLEAGVCKMGGIENLPQGYVIVKGGGIPAINVLGYNRNVGWRELIERLKRVTEGNVIVK
;
A
#
# COMPACT_ATOMS: atom_id res chain seq x y z
N MET A 1 20.59 -68.11 -12.67
CA MET A 1 20.06 -68.04 -11.30
C MET A 1 18.95 -67.00 -11.27
N ALA A 2 17.78 -67.34 -10.71
CA ALA A 2 16.67 -66.39 -10.56
C ALA A 2 16.32 -66.28 -9.09
N ILE A 3 16.03 -65.09 -8.62
CA ILE A 3 15.63 -64.79 -7.24
C ILE A 3 14.32 -64.00 -7.33
N SER A 4 13.37 -64.34 -6.47
CA SER A 4 12.12 -63.58 -6.32
C SER A 4 11.96 -63.18 -4.85
N ILE A 5 11.67 -61.92 -4.60
CA ILE A 5 11.38 -61.36 -3.29
C ILE A 5 10.02 -60.68 -3.39
N ASP A 6 9.05 -61.11 -2.58
CA ASP A 6 7.69 -60.58 -2.65
C ASP A 6 7.61 -59.12 -2.17
N ARG A 7 8.35 -58.81 -1.07
CA ARG A 7 8.32 -57.46 -0.49
C ARG A 7 9.55 -57.16 0.33
N ILE A 8 9.99 -55.88 0.24
CA ILE A 8 10.99 -55.28 1.13
C ILE A 8 10.34 -54.05 1.73
N ASP A 9 10.36 -53.91 3.05
CA ASP A 9 9.87 -52.74 3.78
C ASP A 9 10.98 -52.14 4.61
N GLY A 10 11.13 -50.82 4.52
CA GLY A 10 11.99 -49.96 5.34
C GLY A 10 11.23 -48.71 5.81
N PRO A 11 11.81 -47.89 6.66
CA PRO A 11 11.12 -46.75 7.28
C PRO A 11 10.51 -45.71 6.28
N SER A 12 11.07 -45.61 5.09
CA SER A 12 10.62 -44.68 4.01
C SER A 12 10.75 -45.30 2.63
N LEU A 13 11.00 -46.60 2.53
CA LEU A 13 11.17 -47.36 1.30
C LEU A 13 10.34 -48.61 1.38
N SER A 14 9.52 -48.87 0.37
CA SER A 14 8.92 -50.22 0.15
C SER A 14 9.10 -50.62 -1.30
N ALA A 15 9.38 -51.90 -1.52
CA ALA A 15 9.46 -52.44 -2.86
C ALA A 15 8.70 -53.79 -2.92
N ASN A 16 7.89 -53.96 -3.95
CA ASN A 16 7.00 -55.13 -4.14
C ASN A 16 7.37 -55.90 -5.41
N LYS A 17 7.31 -57.22 -5.31
CA LYS A 17 7.55 -58.18 -6.43
C LYS A 17 8.86 -57.88 -7.15
N ILE A 18 9.95 -58.11 -6.44
CA ILE A 18 11.31 -57.94 -6.98
C ILE A 18 11.74 -59.28 -7.57
N THR A 19 12.04 -59.27 -8.85
CA THR A 19 12.60 -60.45 -9.54
C THR A 19 13.98 -60.12 -10.06
N GLY A 20 14.94 -60.98 -9.74
CA GLY A 20 16.33 -60.85 -10.18
C GLY A 20 16.72 -62.02 -11.04
N VAL A 21 17.33 -61.78 -12.18
CA VAL A 21 17.87 -62.81 -13.07
C VAL A 21 19.37 -62.55 -13.29
N LEU A 22 20.17 -63.48 -12.82
CA LEU A 22 21.62 -63.51 -13.10
C LEU A 22 21.90 -64.59 -14.15
N ARG A 23 22.43 -64.18 -15.31
CA ARG A 23 22.86 -65.11 -16.38
C ARG A 23 24.37 -65.09 -16.44
N VAL A 24 24.96 -66.25 -16.29
CA VAL A 24 26.39 -66.47 -16.38
C VAL A 24 26.70 -67.10 -17.72
N GLY A 25 27.58 -66.47 -18.54
CA GLY A 25 27.95 -66.91 -19.88
C GLY A 25 29.26 -66.21 -20.31
N GLY A 26 29.44 -65.92 -21.58
CA GLY A 26 30.60 -65.17 -22.09
C GLY A 26 30.71 -63.76 -21.45
N ALA A 27 29.55 -63.12 -21.13
CA ALA A 27 29.41 -61.99 -20.23
C ALA A 27 28.40 -62.34 -19.16
N THR A 28 28.64 -61.91 -17.90
CA THR A 28 27.66 -62.08 -16.83
C THR A 28 26.67 -60.90 -16.83
N THR A 29 25.38 -61.18 -16.95
CA THR A 29 24.34 -60.14 -17.01
C THR A 29 23.46 -60.22 -15.77
N LEU A 30 23.09 -59.03 -15.20
CA LEU A 30 22.15 -58.91 -14.11
C LEU A 30 20.94 -58.09 -14.58
N GLU A 31 19.75 -58.64 -14.41
CA GLU A 31 18.49 -57.93 -14.59
C GLU A 31 17.68 -57.99 -13.29
N LEU A 32 17.31 -56.82 -12.75
CA LEU A 32 16.37 -56.70 -11.64
C LEU A 32 15.10 -56.02 -12.17
N GLN A 33 13.95 -56.62 -11.89
CA GLN A 33 12.64 -56.04 -12.18
C GLN A 33 11.91 -55.84 -10.86
N ILE A 34 11.41 -54.64 -10.61
CA ILE A 34 10.65 -54.27 -9.43
C ILE A 34 9.29 -53.80 -9.91
N ALA A 35 8.23 -54.53 -9.55
CA ALA A 35 6.89 -54.16 -9.99
C ALA A 35 6.45 -52.81 -9.45
N GLU A 36 6.79 -52.55 -8.19
CA GLU A 36 6.50 -51.28 -7.54
C GLU A 36 7.57 -50.96 -6.48
N ILE A 37 8.09 -49.75 -6.51
CA ILE A 37 8.95 -49.21 -5.48
C ILE A 37 8.39 -47.85 -5.02
N ALA A 38 8.17 -47.72 -3.73
CA ALA A 38 7.74 -46.46 -3.11
C ALA A 38 8.86 -45.90 -2.21
N ILE A 39 9.20 -44.66 -2.44
CA ILE A 39 10.22 -43.92 -1.64
C ILE A 39 9.59 -42.60 -1.23
N ALA A 40 9.57 -42.30 0.06
CA ALA A 40 9.08 -41.04 0.62
C ALA A 40 7.66 -40.65 0.08
N GLY A 41 6.75 -41.64 -0.06
CA GLY A 41 5.39 -41.42 -0.52
C GLY A 41 5.20 -41.40 -2.05
N HIS A 42 6.26 -41.47 -2.84
CA HIS A 42 6.19 -41.57 -4.30
C HIS A 42 6.41 -42.98 -4.78
N THR A 43 5.61 -43.42 -5.75
CA THR A 43 5.59 -44.77 -6.26
C THR A 43 6.00 -44.80 -7.72
N TRP A 44 7.02 -45.61 -8.01
CA TRP A 44 7.40 -45.98 -9.38
C TRP A 44 6.98 -47.44 -9.66
N ARG A 45 6.50 -47.67 -10.86
CA ARG A 45 6.06 -48.99 -11.30
C ARG A 45 6.92 -49.46 -12.45
N ASN A 46 7.10 -50.79 -12.50
CA ASN A 46 7.86 -51.46 -13.57
C ASN A 46 9.30 -50.94 -13.70
N VAL A 47 9.97 -50.75 -12.58
CA VAL A 47 11.36 -50.31 -12.53
C VAL A 47 12.26 -51.49 -12.94
N ARG A 48 13.11 -51.27 -13.94
CA ARG A 48 14.07 -52.27 -14.41
C ARG A 48 15.50 -51.74 -14.27
N LEU A 49 16.36 -52.50 -13.59
CA LEU A 49 17.79 -52.31 -13.58
C LEU A 49 18.45 -53.36 -14.44
N ALA A 50 19.20 -52.97 -15.45
CA ALA A 50 19.92 -53.85 -16.34
C ALA A 50 21.43 -53.57 -16.25
N CYS A 51 22.19 -54.63 -16.03
CA CYS A 51 23.65 -54.63 -16.12
C CYS A 51 24.11 -55.65 -17.13
N PRO A 52 24.58 -55.24 -18.31
CA PRO A 52 24.97 -56.17 -19.39
C PRO A 52 26.34 -56.84 -19.20
N ASP A 53 27.20 -56.25 -18.32
CA ASP A 53 28.53 -56.78 -18.03
C ASP A 53 28.84 -56.61 -16.54
N LEU A 54 28.32 -57.54 -15.73
CA LEU A 54 28.58 -57.59 -14.29
C LEU A 54 29.89 -58.34 -14.04
N LYS A 55 30.85 -57.69 -13.45
CA LYS A 55 32.15 -58.26 -13.08
C LYS A 55 32.22 -58.52 -11.57
N GLN A 56 32.83 -59.64 -11.24
CA GLN A 56 33.24 -59.88 -9.86
C GLN A 56 34.75 -59.64 -9.75
N GLU A 57 35.12 -58.60 -9.02
CA GLU A 57 36.50 -58.22 -8.77
C GLU A 57 36.80 -58.45 -7.28
N ARG A 58 37.46 -59.57 -6.98
CA ARG A 58 37.67 -60.01 -5.57
C ARG A 58 36.37 -60.10 -4.79
N ASP A 59 36.17 -59.16 -3.88
CA ASP A 59 34.98 -59.04 -3.01
C ASP A 59 33.94 -58.05 -3.54
N GLN A 60 34.15 -57.48 -4.72
CA GLN A 60 33.26 -56.46 -5.31
C GLN A 60 32.49 -56.98 -6.51
N LEU A 61 31.22 -56.66 -6.55
CA LEU A 61 30.37 -56.73 -7.73
C LEU A 61 30.39 -55.37 -8.42
N VAL A 62 30.85 -55.31 -9.67
CA VAL A 62 31.01 -54.08 -10.41
C VAL A 62 30.19 -54.10 -11.68
N CYS A 63 29.33 -53.12 -11.85
CA CYS A 63 28.62 -52.81 -13.08
C CYS A 63 29.09 -51.45 -13.59
N ALA A 64 29.91 -51.44 -14.66
CA ALA A 64 30.44 -50.19 -15.21
C ALA A 64 29.45 -49.47 -16.14
N GLN A 65 28.62 -50.26 -16.88
CA GLN A 65 27.68 -49.73 -17.88
C GLN A 65 26.32 -50.43 -17.71
N GLY A 66 25.53 -49.92 -16.77
CA GLY A 66 24.17 -50.35 -16.55
C GLY A 66 23.13 -49.30 -16.96
N ALA A 67 21.90 -49.65 -16.85
CA ALA A 67 20.76 -48.74 -17.04
C ALA A 67 19.67 -48.98 -16.02
N LEU A 68 19.07 -47.91 -15.53
CA LEU A 68 17.83 -47.90 -14.78
C LEU A 68 16.72 -47.41 -15.71
N GLU A 69 15.69 -48.21 -15.89
CA GLU A 69 14.53 -47.87 -16.73
C GLU A 69 13.32 -47.63 -15.82
N THR A 70 12.87 -46.34 -15.78
CA THR A 70 11.71 -45.89 -15.01
C THR A 70 11.01 -44.80 -15.79
N PRO A 71 10.10 -45.03 -16.54
CA PRO A 71 9.86 -44.91 -17.98
C PRO A 71 11.02 -44.37 -18.83
N ALA A 72 11.92 -43.57 -18.29
CA ALA A 72 13.12 -43.10 -18.98
C ALA A 72 14.32 -44.02 -18.68
N LYS A 73 15.19 -44.23 -19.69
CA LYS A 73 16.43 -44.99 -19.52
C LYS A 73 17.53 -44.06 -18.99
N ILE A 74 17.97 -44.32 -17.74
CA ILE A 74 19.00 -43.56 -17.04
C ILE A 74 20.25 -44.43 -16.96
N PRO A 75 21.40 -44.00 -17.54
CA PRO A 75 22.67 -44.68 -17.37
C PRO A 75 23.05 -44.78 -15.89
N LEU A 76 23.51 -45.94 -15.48
CA LEU A 76 23.98 -46.18 -14.13
C LEU A 76 25.29 -46.95 -14.11
N SER A 77 26.05 -46.78 -13.02
CA SER A 77 27.12 -47.69 -12.64
C SER A 77 27.04 -47.95 -11.14
N PHE A 78 27.43 -49.17 -10.72
CA PHE A 78 27.49 -49.46 -9.29
C PHE A 78 28.70 -50.34 -8.94
N ARG A 79 29.11 -50.28 -7.69
CA ARG A 79 30.02 -51.21 -7.02
C ARG A 79 29.42 -51.59 -5.67
N TYR A 80 29.42 -52.85 -5.39
CA TYR A 80 28.94 -53.39 -4.12
C TYR A 80 29.96 -54.39 -3.57
N SER A 81 30.47 -54.13 -2.38
CA SER A 81 31.37 -55.05 -1.67
C SER A 81 30.58 -56.10 -0.93
N THR A 82 30.80 -57.39 -1.25
CA THR A 82 30.13 -58.50 -0.56
C THR A 82 30.69 -58.69 0.87
N LEU A 83 31.91 -58.23 1.12
CA LEU A 83 32.56 -58.30 2.44
C LEU A 83 32.18 -57.17 3.37
N THR A 84 32.27 -55.92 2.87
CA THR A 84 32.04 -54.72 3.66
C THR A 84 30.59 -54.24 3.61
N LYS A 85 29.79 -54.74 2.64
CA LYS A 85 28.43 -54.31 2.35
C LYS A 85 28.32 -52.83 1.85
N ASN A 86 29.46 -52.21 1.52
CA ASN A 86 29.49 -50.86 1.00
C ASN A 86 28.88 -50.84 -0.42
N LEU A 87 27.99 -49.87 -0.65
CA LEU A 87 27.38 -49.60 -1.96
C LEU A 87 27.91 -48.24 -2.50
N TYR A 88 28.30 -48.27 -3.75
CA TYR A 88 28.49 -47.06 -4.56
C TYR A 88 27.57 -47.20 -5.78
N LEU A 89 26.69 -46.24 -5.97
CA LEU A 89 25.76 -46.17 -7.11
C LEU A 89 25.85 -44.77 -7.72
N ALA A 90 26.11 -44.67 -9.02
CA ALA A 90 26.05 -43.43 -9.77
C ALA A 90 25.02 -43.51 -10.88
N LEU A 91 24.12 -42.52 -10.92
CA LEU A 91 23.12 -42.31 -11.95
C LEU A 91 23.45 -41.08 -12.76
N ARG A 92 23.27 -41.10 -14.08
CA ARG A 92 23.53 -39.98 -14.98
C ARG A 92 22.28 -39.68 -15.82
N PRO A 93 21.28 -38.98 -15.23
CA PRO A 93 20.02 -38.67 -15.91
C PRO A 93 20.19 -37.76 -17.15
N ALA A 94 21.26 -36.96 -17.20
CA ALA A 94 21.64 -36.12 -18.33
C ALA A 94 23.18 -36.03 -18.44
N ALA A 95 23.70 -35.53 -19.54
CA ALA A 95 25.17 -35.48 -19.82
C ALA A 95 25.97 -34.76 -18.74
N ASN A 96 25.40 -33.68 -18.16
CA ASN A 96 26.06 -32.86 -17.15
C ASN A 96 25.46 -33.07 -15.74
N GLU A 97 24.66 -34.12 -15.56
CA GLU A 97 23.95 -34.41 -14.30
C GLU A 97 24.39 -35.77 -13.75
N GLU A 98 24.88 -35.79 -12.53
CA GLU A 98 25.28 -37.03 -11.84
C GLU A 98 24.75 -37.04 -10.42
N TRP A 99 24.16 -38.17 -10.02
CA TRP A 99 23.69 -38.46 -8.68
C TRP A 99 24.45 -39.67 -8.16
N ARG A 100 25.19 -39.51 -7.10
CA ARG A 100 26.06 -40.52 -6.51
C ARG A 100 25.60 -40.87 -5.11
N LEU A 101 25.08 -42.08 -4.93
CA LEU A 101 24.71 -42.63 -3.64
C LEU A 101 25.85 -43.54 -3.14
N THR A 102 26.32 -43.29 -1.94
CA THR A 102 27.25 -44.15 -1.20
C THR A 102 26.64 -44.58 0.10
N SER A 103 26.86 -45.84 0.51
CA SER A 103 26.53 -46.31 1.82
C SER A 103 27.75 -46.98 2.45
N ASP A 104 28.00 -46.70 3.74
CA ASP A 104 29.05 -47.32 4.53
C ASP A 104 28.45 -47.89 5.81
N PRO A 105 28.13 -49.21 5.84
CA PRO A 105 27.56 -49.88 6.98
C PRO A 105 28.57 -50.25 8.07
N ARG A 106 29.87 -49.97 7.87
CA ARG A 106 30.93 -50.20 8.89
C ARG A 106 31.29 -48.92 9.64
N ALA A 107 30.83 -47.76 9.20
CA ALA A 107 30.89 -46.55 10.00
C ALA A 107 30.18 -46.79 11.35
N PRO A 108 30.55 -46.06 12.43
CA PRO A 108 29.89 -46.19 13.74
C PRO A 108 28.38 -46.02 13.71
N ALA A 109 27.84 -45.50 12.60
CA ALA A 109 26.41 -45.42 12.24
C ALA A 109 26.28 -45.71 10.75
N HIS A 110 25.24 -46.45 10.30
CA HIS A 110 24.98 -46.64 8.86
C HIS A 110 24.77 -45.29 8.19
N VAL A 111 25.75 -44.83 7.43
CA VAL A 111 25.70 -43.53 6.76
C VAL A 111 25.41 -43.71 5.28
N PHE A 112 24.36 -43.05 4.84
CA PHE A 112 24.05 -42.88 3.40
C PHE A 112 24.41 -41.45 2.98
N THR A 113 25.16 -41.32 1.91
CA THR A 113 25.51 -40.01 1.33
C THR A 113 25.07 -39.96 -0.12
N LEU A 114 24.21 -38.99 -0.44
CA LEU A 114 23.79 -38.67 -1.81
C LEU A 114 24.49 -37.38 -2.24
N ALA A 115 25.44 -37.48 -3.17
CA ALA A 115 26.04 -36.32 -3.82
C ALA A 115 25.35 -36.06 -5.16
N ILE A 116 24.95 -34.82 -5.40
CA ILE A 116 24.26 -34.38 -6.61
C ILE A 116 25.16 -33.35 -7.30
N SER A 117 25.41 -33.54 -8.57
CA SER A 117 26.11 -32.57 -9.43
C SER A 117 25.17 -32.12 -10.54
N ASN A 118 24.86 -30.83 -10.59
CA ASN A 118 23.96 -30.19 -11.57
C ASN A 118 22.58 -30.89 -11.72
N GLY A 119 22.01 -31.39 -10.61
CA GLY A 119 20.69 -32.00 -10.61
C GLY A 119 19.61 -31.01 -11.08
N SER A 120 18.85 -31.35 -12.12
CA SER A 120 17.74 -30.51 -12.57
C SER A 120 16.64 -30.40 -11.51
N LEU A 121 16.32 -29.19 -11.08
CA LEU A 121 15.31 -28.95 -10.05
C LEU A 121 13.90 -29.42 -10.48
N THR A 122 13.59 -29.39 -11.76
CA THR A 122 12.31 -29.87 -12.29
C THR A 122 12.08 -31.38 -12.08
N ARG A 123 13.15 -32.18 -11.87
CA ARG A 123 13.03 -33.60 -11.54
C ARG A 123 12.42 -33.83 -10.16
N PHE A 124 12.53 -32.85 -9.27
CA PHE A 124 11.98 -32.95 -7.92
C PHE A 124 10.48 -32.61 -7.85
N ASN A 125 9.85 -32.17 -8.97
CA ASN A 125 8.44 -31.80 -8.98
C ASN A 125 7.50 -32.94 -8.50
N ALA A 126 7.91 -34.19 -8.66
CA ALA A 126 7.15 -35.31 -8.15
C ALA A 126 7.08 -35.35 -6.61
N TRP A 127 8.11 -34.88 -5.92
CA TRP A 127 8.19 -34.81 -4.45
C TRP A 127 7.79 -33.44 -3.89
N TRP A 128 7.57 -32.45 -4.79
CA TRP A 128 7.23 -31.11 -4.39
C TRP A 128 5.79 -31.03 -3.90
N PRO A 129 5.50 -30.38 -2.77
CA PRO A 129 4.12 -30.25 -2.28
C PRO A 129 3.19 -29.67 -3.35
N ALA A 130 2.03 -30.28 -3.56
CA ALA A 130 1.10 -29.88 -4.62
C ALA A 130 0.59 -28.43 -4.48
N THR A 131 0.56 -27.93 -3.25
CA THR A 131 0.11 -26.58 -2.91
C THR A 131 1.19 -25.51 -3.03
N TRP A 132 2.43 -25.90 -3.31
CA TRP A 132 3.55 -24.97 -3.40
C TRP A 132 3.86 -24.64 -4.87
N PRO A 133 4.38 -23.41 -5.15
CA PRO A 133 4.90 -23.08 -6.48
C PRO A 133 5.97 -24.07 -6.92
N LYS A 134 5.88 -24.58 -8.15
CA LYS A 134 6.73 -25.66 -8.63
C LYS A 134 8.01 -25.15 -9.25
N PRO A 135 9.16 -25.84 -9.05
CA PRO A 135 10.36 -25.63 -9.81
C PRO A 135 10.10 -25.70 -11.33
N ASN A 136 10.48 -24.67 -12.04
CA ASN A 136 10.39 -24.59 -13.51
C ASN A 136 11.75 -24.44 -14.21
N ALA A 137 12.80 -24.08 -13.45
CA ALA A 137 14.15 -23.91 -13.97
C ALA A 137 15.21 -24.14 -12.88
N GLY A 138 16.47 -24.27 -13.31
CA GLY A 138 17.62 -24.29 -12.44
C GLY A 138 18.17 -25.66 -12.11
N SER A 139 19.31 -25.63 -11.40
CA SER A 139 20.02 -26.84 -10.97
C SER A 139 20.41 -26.75 -9.51
N VAL A 140 20.59 -27.91 -8.89
CA VAL A 140 21.11 -28.07 -7.54
C VAL A 140 22.36 -28.96 -7.56
N SER A 141 23.37 -28.57 -6.78
CA SER A 141 24.56 -29.39 -6.53
C SER A 141 24.83 -29.43 -5.03
N GLY A 142 25.35 -30.54 -4.53
CA GLY A 142 25.70 -30.65 -3.11
C GLY A 142 25.60 -32.07 -2.59
N THR A 143 25.55 -32.19 -1.27
CA THR A 143 25.51 -33.47 -0.55
C THR A 143 24.39 -33.51 0.46
N LEU A 144 23.72 -34.68 0.53
CA LEU A 144 22.79 -35.02 1.58
C LEU A 144 23.34 -36.25 2.30
N THR A 145 23.37 -36.22 3.63
CA THR A 145 23.75 -37.37 4.45
C THR A 145 22.63 -37.76 5.38
N PHE A 146 22.46 -39.04 5.60
CA PHE A 146 21.50 -39.61 6.53
C PHE A 146 22.13 -40.78 7.28
N SER A 147 21.90 -40.86 8.58
CA SER A 147 22.28 -41.97 9.40
C SER A 147 21.13 -42.36 10.33
N ASP A 148 20.87 -43.65 10.49
CA ASP A 148 19.72 -44.20 11.22
C ASP A 148 20.07 -44.95 12.52
N GLU A 149 21.35 -45.07 12.90
CA GLU A 149 21.75 -45.68 14.17
C GLU A 149 21.56 -44.74 15.35
N GLY A 150 20.86 -45.23 16.37
CA GLY A 150 20.58 -44.47 17.59
C GLY A 150 19.67 -43.27 17.33
N ASP A 151 20.18 -42.07 17.64
CA ASP A 151 19.53 -40.82 17.25
C ASP A 151 19.78 -40.51 15.78
N ALA A 152 18.79 -40.74 14.91
CA ALA A 152 18.92 -40.49 13.48
C ALA A 152 19.38 -39.04 13.20
N ARG A 153 20.31 -38.89 12.24
CA ARG A 153 20.86 -37.60 11.82
C ARG A 153 20.68 -37.41 10.31
N ALA A 154 20.40 -36.20 9.91
CA ALA A 154 20.35 -35.81 8.51
C ALA A 154 21.10 -34.48 8.32
N SER A 155 21.83 -34.34 7.22
CA SER A 155 22.35 -33.05 6.80
C SER A 155 22.21 -32.86 5.29
N ALA A 156 22.17 -31.61 4.88
CA ALA A 156 22.13 -31.21 3.48
C ALA A 156 22.96 -29.95 3.30
N ASP A 157 23.92 -29.98 2.37
CA ASP A 157 24.69 -28.83 1.93
C ASP A 157 24.48 -28.68 0.43
N LEU A 158 23.69 -27.68 0.02
CA LEU A 158 23.17 -27.52 -1.34
C LEU A 158 23.49 -26.15 -1.91
N VAL A 159 23.83 -26.14 -3.18
CA VAL A 159 24.03 -24.91 -3.97
C VAL A 159 22.99 -24.91 -5.09
N PHE A 160 22.14 -23.90 -5.09
CA PHE A 160 21.14 -23.67 -6.13
C PHE A 160 21.69 -22.66 -7.15
N ASN A 161 21.54 -22.97 -8.44
CA ASN A 161 21.95 -22.11 -9.52
C ASN A 161 20.78 -21.87 -10.48
N ASN A 162 20.49 -20.59 -10.77
CA ASN A 162 19.42 -20.16 -11.65
C ASN A 162 18.07 -20.81 -11.33
N PHE A 163 17.78 -21.01 -10.04
CA PHE A 163 16.53 -21.59 -9.60
C PHE A 163 15.37 -20.67 -9.98
N GLY A 164 14.38 -21.24 -10.66
CA GLY A 164 13.11 -20.61 -10.96
C GLY A 164 11.96 -21.46 -10.45
N PHE A 165 10.90 -20.82 -10.02
CA PHE A 165 9.65 -21.46 -9.64
C PHE A 165 8.44 -20.58 -10.02
N GLY A 166 7.27 -21.19 -10.06
CA GLY A 166 6.03 -20.46 -10.30
C GLY A 166 4.81 -21.30 -10.00
N ASP A 167 3.67 -20.64 -9.90
CA ASP A 167 2.36 -21.27 -9.80
C ASP A 167 1.43 -20.85 -10.95
N ASP A 168 0.33 -21.56 -11.11
CA ASP A 168 -0.64 -21.32 -12.19
C ASP A 168 -1.42 -20.00 -11.98
N SER A 169 -1.42 -19.47 -10.76
CA SER A 169 -2.08 -18.20 -10.44
C SER A 169 -1.24 -16.97 -10.83
N GLY A 170 0.08 -17.16 -11.01
CA GLY A 170 1.04 -16.06 -11.22
C GLY A 170 1.28 -15.19 -9.99
N LEU A 171 0.76 -15.59 -8.82
CA LEU A 171 0.88 -14.84 -7.57
C LEU A 171 2.18 -15.12 -6.83
N HIS A 172 2.86 -16.21 -7.19
CA HIS A 172 4.13 -16.61 -6.61
C HIS A 172 5.08 -17.04 -7.72
N ALA A 173 6.20 -16.35 -7.83
CA ALA A 173 7.22 -16.64 -8.84
C ALA A 173 8.63 -16.32 -8.32
N GLY A 174 9.61 -17.04 -8.82
CA GLY A 174 11.02 -16.75 -8.59
C GLY A 174 11.85 -16.98 -9.83
N GLU A 175 12.83 -16.12 -10.06
CA GLU A 175 13.68 -16.21 -11.24
C GLU A 175 15.16 -16.01 -10.91
N LYS A 176 16.03 -16.77 -11.59
CA LYS A 176 17.49 -16.64 -11.51
C LYS A 176 18.06 -16.67 -10.09
N ILE A 177 17.38 -17.38 -9.17
CA ILE A 177 17.80 -17.44 -7.78
C ILE A 177 19.06 -18.30 -7.68
N SER A 178 20.10 -17.72 -7.07
CA SER A 178 21.30 -18.43 -6.67
C SER A 178 21.44 -18.37 -5.16
N ALA A 179 21.54 -19.54 -4.53
CA ALA A 179 21.55 -19.64 -3.08
C ALA A 179 22.40 -20.82 -2.59
N VAL A 180 22.88 -20.72 -1.36
CA VAL A 180 23.54 -21.81 -0.65
C VAL A 180 22.69 -22.14 0.58
N LEU A 181 22.32 -23.40 0.73
CA LEU A 181 21.53 -23.91 1.84
C LEU A 181 22.34 -24.98 2.59
N SER A 182 22.47 -24.80 3.90
CA SER A 182 22.99 -25.81 4.82
C SER A 182 21.91 -26.14 5.84
N VAL A 183 21.62 -27.42 6.01
CA VAL A 183 20.63 -27.92 6.99
C VAL A 183 21.23 -29.07 7.77
N GLN A 184 21.04 -29.08 9.08
CA GLN A 184 21.37 -30.20 9.96
C GLN A 184 20.14 -30.54 10.79
N ALA A 185 19.87 -31.81 10.96
CA ALA A 185 18.75 -32.30 11.77
C ALA A 185 19.15 -33.55 12.57
N GLN A 186 18.67 -33.66 13.79
CA GLN A 186 18.86 -34.79 14.66
C GLN A 186 17.55 -35.17 15.33
N ARG A 187 17.21 -36.46 15.27
CA ARG A 187 16.02 -37.00 15.94
C ARG A 187 16.39 -37.38 17.38
N ARG A 188 15.57 -36.92 18.34
CA ARG A 188 15.61 -37.34 19.74
C ARG A 188 14.24 -37.84 20.15
N GLY A 189 14.11 -39.13 20.33
CA GLY A 189 12.79 -39.75 20.53
C GLY A 189 11.85 -39.53 19.35
N ALA A 190 10.70 -38.92 19.56
CA ALA A 190 9.70 -38.62 18.53
C ALA A 190 9.89 -37.25 17.81
N GLN A 191 10.84 -36.45 18.27
CA GLN A 191 11.03 -35.07 17.82
C GLN A 191 12.34 -34.94 17.03
N TRP A 192 12.30 -34.22 15.91
CA TRP A 192 13.46 -33.74 15.20
C TRP A 192 13.82 -32.35 15.70
N ARG A 193 15.09 -32.10 15.99
CA ARG A 193 15.69 -30.78 16.13
C ARG A 193 16.48 -30.47 14.87
N TRP A 194 16.30 -29.29 14.32
CA TRP A 194 16.95 -28.89 13.10
C TRP A 194 17.52 -27.48 13.19
N GLN A 195 18.54 -27.21 12.39
CA GLN A 195 19.11 -25.90 12.17
C GLN A 195 19.39 -25.71 10.70
N SER A 196 19.20 -24.50 10.20
CA SER A 196 19.42 -24.17 8.79
C SER A 196 20.08 -22.82 8.60
N ARG A 197 20.83 -22.71 7.51
CA ARG A 197 21.40 -21.46 7.03
C ARG A 197 21.21 -21.39 5.53
N LEU A 198 20.57 -20.32 5.07
CA LEU A 198 20.36 -20.00 3.66
C LEU A 198 21.06 -18.67 3.35
N GLU A 199 21.93 -18.66 2.36
CA GLU A 199 22.51 -17.45 1.79
C GLU A 199 21.94 -17.25 0.39
N TRP A 200 21.09 -16.26 0.22
CA TRP A 200 20.50 -15.89 -1.06
C TRP A 200 21.39 -14.86 -1.74
N LYS A 201 22.13 -15.28 -2.78
CA LYS A 201 23.18 -14.48 -3.43
C LYS A 201 22.63 -13.57 -4.54
N SER A 202 21.65 -14.05 -5.31
CA SER A 202 21.07 -13.31 -6.43
C SER A 202 19.71 -13.88 -6.82
N GLY A 203 19.00 -13.15 -7.70
CA GLY A 203 17.68 -13.50 -8.22
C GLY A 203 16.56 -12.78 -7.51
N ASP A 204 15.36 -12.91 -8.05
CA ASP A 204 14.18 -12.18 -7.63
C ASP A 204 13.07 -13.14 -7.21
N VAL A 205 12.31 -12.77 -6.18
CA VAL A 205 11.14 -13.50 -5.71
C VAL A 205 9.95 -12.55 -5.63
N PHE A 206 8.88 -12.92 -6.30
CA PHE A 206 7.57 -12.32 -6.14
C PHE A 206 6.67 -13.26 -5.35
N TRP A 207 6.15 -12.78 -4.25
CA TRP A 207 5.17 -13.47 -3.41
C TRP A 207 4.11 -12.47 -3.00
N GLN A 208 2.99 -12.46 -3.73
CA GLN A 208 1.97 -11.42 -3.60
C GLN A 208 1.61 -11.13 -2.13
N PRO A 209 1.64 -9.86 -1.69
CA PRO A 209 1.90 -8.64 -2.47
C PRO A 209 3.37 -8.17 -2.47
N LEU A 210 4.32 -9.01 -2.02
CA LEU A 210 5.72 -8.63 -1.80
C LEU A 210 6.60 -9.00 -2.99
N PHE A 211 7.55 -8.13 -3.30
CA PHE A 211 8.63 -8.39 -4.24
C PHE A 211 9.98 -8.20 -3.53
N VAL A 212 10.82 -9.22 -3.54
CA VAL A 212 12.17 -9.19 -2.97
C VAL A 212 13.16 -9.53 -4.06
N GLY A 213 14.03 -8.59 -4.37
CA GLY A 213 15.01 -8.75 -5.45
C GLY A 213 16.43 -8.40 -5.06
N GLY A 214 17.37 -8.81 -5.92
CA GLY A 214 18.76 -8.42 -5.90
C GLY A 214 19.70 -9.30 -5.05
N GLY A 215 19.18 -10.17 -4.19
CA GLY A 215 20.04 -11.02 -3.35
C GLY A 215 20.81 -10.30 -2.24
N GLY A 216 21.82 -10.97 -1.68
CA GLY A 216 22.55 -10.47 -0.51
C GLY A 216 21.79 -10.67 0.81
N HIS A 217 20.74 -11.49 0.79
CA HIS A 217 19.93 -11.84 1.95
C HIS A 217 20.43 -13.12 2.61
N ALA A 218 20.25 -13.24 3.91
CA ALA A 218 20.60 -14.45 4.65
C ALA A 218 19.49 -14.82 5.64
N LEU A 219 19.23 -16.12 5.76
CA LEU A 219 18.30 -16.67 6.72
C LEU A 219 19.05 -17.71 7.57
N THR A 220 18.97 -17.57 8.88
CA THR A 220 19.35 -18.62 9.83
C THR A 220 18.13 -18.98 10.65
N ALA A 221 17.92 -20.26 10.86
CA ALA A 221 16.79 -20.69 11.67
C ALA A 221 17.11 -22.02 12.36
N ASP A 222 16.60 -22.20 13.56
CA ASP A 222 16.57 -23.47 14.26
C ASP A 222 15.19 -23.74 14.83
N GLY A 223 14.91 -25.00 15.09
CA GLY A 223 13.59 -25.34 15.59
C GLY A 223 13.37 -26.84 15.74
N THR A 224 12.09 -27.19 15.89
CA THR A 224 11.64 -28.54 16.14
C THR A 224 10.55 -28.98 15.18
N LEU A 225 10.49 -30.28 14.94
CA LEU A 225 9.46 -30.92 14.13
C LEU A 225 9.03 -32.22 14.82
N ASP A 226 7.76 -32.33 15.15
CA ASP A 226 7.15 -33.54 15.70
C ASP A 226 5.88 -33.93 14.93
N ALA A 227 5.08 -34.85 15.45
CA ALA A 227 3.86 -35.31 14.78
C ALA A 227 2.77 -34.23 14.71
N GLN A 228 2.76 -33.28 15.65
CA GLN A 228 1.70 -32.30 15.84
C GLN A 228 2.12 -30.91 15.34
N HIS A 229 3.39 -30.50 15.55
CA HIS A 229 3.87 -29.16 15.29
C HIS A 229 5.13 -29.15 14.42
N ALA A 230 5.24 -28.07 13.65
CA ALA A 230 6.47 -27.62 13.03
C ALA A 230 6.79 -26.24 13.60
N ALA A 231 7.94 -26.08 14.23
CA ALA A 231 8.32 -24.85 14.89
C ALA A 231 9.67 -24.34 14.40
N VAL A 232 9.73 -23.03 14.15
CA VAL A 232 10.95 -22.22 14.14
C VAL A 232 11.03 -21.59 15.53
N GLU A 233 12.01 -21.98 16.34
CA GLU A 233 12.20 -21.43 17.68
C GLU A 233 12.96 -20.11 17.63
N HIS A 234 14.01 -20.05 16.81
CA HIS A 234 14.79 -18.85 16.55
C HIS A 234 15.07 -18.75 15.06
N GLY A 235 14.51 -17.74 14.42
CA GLY A 235 14.76 -17.37 13.04
C GLY A 235 15.37 -15.98 12.97
N ARG A 236 16.37 -15.79 12.10
CA ARG A 236 16.91 -14.48 11.77
C ARG A 236 17.00 -14.34 10.27
N LEU A 237 16.28 -13.34 9.73
CA LEU A 237 16.31 -12.97 8.33
C LEU A 237 17.04 -11.63 8.19
N ALA A 238 18.24 -11.64 7.62
CA ALA A 238 18.98 -10.44 7.28
C ALA A 238 18.60 -10.00 5.86
N LEU A 239 17.92 -8.86 5.73
CA LEU A 239 17.53 -8.25 4.46
C LEU A 239 18.53 -7.14 4.10
N ALA A 240 19.22 -7.32 2.98
CA ALA A 240 20.28 -6.42 2.54
C ALA A 240 19.79 -4.96 2.38
N GLY A 241 20.36 -4.06 3.20
CA GLY A 241 20.05 -2.62 3.22
C GLY A 241 18.75 -2.26 3.92
N ILE A 242 17.99 -3.23 4.46
CA ILE A 242 16.74 -3.00 5.20
C ILE A 242 16.96 -3.19 6.70
N GLY A 243 17.54 -4.34 7.09
CA GLY A 243 17.78 -4.69 8.49
C GLY A 243 17.56 -6.17 8.77
N ASP A 244 17.71 -6.53 10.03
CA ASP A 244 17.53 -7.89 10.51
C ASP A 244 16.15 -8.06 11.16
N LEU A 245 15.52 -9.20 10.86
CA LEU A 245 14.24 -9.60 11.43
C LEU A 245 14.45 -10.88 12.22
N ASP A 246 14.31 -10.82 13.54
CA ASP A 246 14.27 -12.01 14.40
C ASP A 246 12.82 -12.49 14.49
N PHE A 247 12.59 -13.79 14.30
CA PHE A 247 11.23 -14.34 14.31
C PHE A 247 11.15 -15.73 14.91
N SER A 248 9.96 -16.09 15.37
CA SER A 248 9.59 -17.46 15.72
C SER A 248 8.21 -17.79 15.13
N VAL A 249 7.98 -19.06 14.79
CA VAL A 249 6.72 -19.50 14.19
C VAL A 249 6.39 -20.90 14.66
N VAL A 250 5.14 -21.15 15.01
CA VAL A 250 4.62 -22.48 15.32
C VAL A 250 3.40 -22.76 14.44
N VAL A 251 3.45 -23.87 13.70
CA VAL A 251 2.39 -24.31 12.80
C VAL A 251 1.89 -25.69 13.22
N GLU A 252 0.59 -25.87 13.29
CA GLU A 252 -0.04 -27.19 13.47
C GLU A 252 0.04 -27.99 12.17
N ARG A 253 0.70 -29.13 12.19
CA ARG A 253 0.93 -29.93 10.96
C ARG A 253 -0.34 -30.52 10.36
N ALA A 254 -1.29 -30.92 11.20
CA ALA A 254 -2.52 -31.55 10.72
C ALA A 254 -3.43 -30.58 9.96
N SER A 255 -3.52 -29.35 10.40
CA SER A 255 -4.40 -28.31 9.83
C SER A 255 -3.66 -27.33 8.91
N GLY A 256 -2.33 -27.23 9.03
CA GLY A 256 -1.51 -26.18 8.41
C GLY A 256 -1.74 -24.79 9.02
N LYS A 257 -2.47 -24.70 10.14
CA LYS A 257 -2.81 -23.42 10.76
C LYS A 257 -1.63 -22.86 11.55
N LEU A 258 -1.46 -21.54 11.47
CA LEU A 258 -0.53 -20.79 12.28
C LEU A 258 -1.03 -20.72 13.73
N ALA A 259 -0.37 -21.41 14.66
CA ALA A 259 -0.71 -21.37 16.08
C ALA A 259 -0.18 -20.08 16.72
N SER A 260 1.09 -19.75 16.49
CA SER A 260 1.70 -18.51 16.96
C SER A 260 2.84 -18.07 16.05
N ALA A 261 3.07 -16.77 15.99
CA ALA A 261 4.28 -16.20 15.40
C ALA A 261 4.69 -14.93 16.16
N SER A 262 5.98 -14.70 16.25
CA SER A 262 6.56 -13.45 16.77
C SER A 262 7.59 -12.95 15.76
N LEU A 263 7.61 -11.64 15.54
CA LEU A 263 8.58 -10.96 14.69
C LEU A 263 9.10 -9.73 15.42
N LYS A 264 10.42 -9.55 15.44
CA LYS A 264 11.07 -8.37 16.00
C LYS A 264 12.14 -7.86 15.06
N SER A 265 12.25 -6.56 14.96
CA SER A 265 13.31 -5.90 14.22
C SER A 265 13.66 -4.58 14.87
N VAL A 266 14.92 -4.23 14.84
CA VAL A 266 15.44 -2.98 15.39
C VAL A 266 16.17 -2.24 14.28
N ASN A 267 15.92 -0.93 14.18
CA ASN A 267 16.54 -0.04 13.20
C ASN A 267 16.31 -0.43 11.74
N LEU A 268 15.08 -0.84 11.38
CA LEU A 268 14.69 -1.04 9.98
C LEU A 268 14.86 0.27 9.18
N GLN A 269 15.59 0.19 8.08
CA GLN A 269 15.83 1.32 7.17
C GLN A 269 14.60 1.56 6.30
N LEU A 270 13.81 2.58 6.62
CA LEU A 270 12.50 2.81 5.96
C LEU A 270 12.64 3.18 4.49
N THR A 271 13.70 3.88 4.09
CA THR A 271 13.97 4.20 2.70
C THR A 271 14.04 2.95 1.83
N THR A 272 14.89 2.01 2.23
CA THR A 272 15.09 0.77 1.47
C THR A 272 13.91 -0.18 1.62
N LEU A 273 13.31 -0.25 2.81
CA LEU A 273 12.09 -1.04 3.06
C LEU A 273 10.95 -0.59 2.13
N TYR A 274 10.71 0.72 2.05
CA TYR A 274 9.68 1.28 1.18
C TYR A 274 9.97 0.98 -0.29
N GLU A 275 11.14 1.35 -0.81
CA GLU A 275 11.45 1.23 -2.23
C GLU A 275 11.47 -0.23 -2.71
N LYS A 276 11.99 -1.16 -1.89
CA LYS A 276 12.15 -2.57 -2.28
C LYS A 276 10.93 -3.44 -1.99
N LEU A 277 10.23 -3.22 -0.87
CA LEU A 277 9.16 -4.13 -0.43
C LEU A 277 7.77 -3.50 -0.49
N LEU A 278 7.60 -2.25 0.00
CA LEU A 278 6.27 -1.66 0.14
C LEU A 278 5.76 -1.02 -1.16
N LYS A 279 6.63 -0.31 -1.89
CA LYS A 279 6.24 0.39 -3.11
C LYS A 279 5.60 -0.50 -4.18
N PRO A 280 6.12 -1.71 -4.48
CA PRO A 280 5.45 -2.62 -5.42
C PRO A 280 4.04 -3.03 -4.96
N ALA A 281 3.87 -3.25 -3.64
CA ALA A 281 2.59 -3.65 -3.05
C ALA A 281 1.56 -2.50 -3.00
N LEU A 282 2.02 -1.24 -2.98
CA LEU A 282 1.18 -0.05 -2.88
C LEU A 282 0.82 0.57 -4.24
N GLN A 283 1.21 -0.07 -5.36
CA GLN A 283 0.88 0.41 -6.72
C GLN A 283 -0.63 0.58 -6.89
N GLY A 284 -1.02 1.69 -7.53
CA GLY A 284 -2.43 2.05 -7.71
C GLY A 284 -3.11 2.71 -6.49
N THR A 285 -2.39 2.90 -5.38
CA THR A 285 -2.85 3.66 -4.22
C THR A 285 -2.20 5.03 -4.16
N MET A 286 -2.73 5.92 -3.32
CA MET A 286 -2.11 7.24 -3.05
C MET A 286 -0.73 7.14 -2.36
N LEU A 287 -0.35 5.95 -1.90
CA LEU A 287 0.93 5.70 -1.22
C LEU A 287 2.00 5.09 -2.15
N ALA A 288 1.73 5.02 -3.45
CA ALA A 288 2.64 4.40 -4.43
C ALA A 288 3.92 5.21 -4.69
N ASP A 289 3.87 6.54 -4.50
CA ASP A 289 4.98 7.43 -4.83
C ASP A 289 5.39 8.32 -3.66
N LEU A 290 5.87 7.66 -2.59
CA LEU A 290 6.42 8.33 -1.42
C LEU A 290 7.95 8.40 -1.47
N ARG A 291 8.50 9.37 -0.75
CA ARG A 291 9.88 9.37 -0.27
C ARG A 291 9.83 9.14 1.23
N CYS A 292 10.43 8.06 1.69
CA CYS A 292 10.51 7.72 3.10
C CYS A 292 11.96 7.79 3.57
N ASP A 293 12.18 8.30 4.77
CA ASP A 293 13.47 8.33 5.44
C ASP A 293 13.31 8.03 6.93
N GLY A 294 14.41 7.70 7.60
CA GLY A 294 14.41 7.36 9.02
C GLY A 294 14.43 5.86 9.28
N VAL A 295 14.29 5.49 10.54
CA VAL A 295 14.34 4.10 10.99
C VAL A 295 13.16 3.76 11.90
N ALA A 296 12.79 2.48 11.92
CA ALA A 296 11.74 1.99 12.81
C ALA A 296 12.17 0.71 13.52
N ASP A 297 11.73 0.57 14.78
CA ASP A 297 11.72 -0.73 15.46
C ASP A 297 10.30 -1.29 15.37
N VAL A 298 10.19 -2.59 15.15
CA VAL A 298 8.90 -3.27 15.01
C VAL A 298 8.90 -4.54 15.85
N ALA A 299 7.83 -4.77 16.61
CA ALA A 299 7.57 -6.03 17.27
C ALA A 299 6.12 -6.44 17.02
N VAL A 300 5.89 -7.67 16.58
CA VAL A 300 4.55 -8.16 16.20
C VAL A 300 4.38 -9.56 16.78
N ASP A 301 3.24 -9.81 17.43
CA ASP A 301 2.85 -11.14 17.86
C ASP A 301 1.50 -11.55 17.24
N VAL A 302 1.47 -12.75 16.73
CA VAL A 302 0.30 -13.42 16.17
C VAL A 302 -0.07 -14.60 17.07
N LYS A 303 -1.35 -14.73 17.40
CA LYS A 303 -1.90 -15.87 18.15
C LYS A 303 -3.15 -16.39 17.43
N ASP A 304 -3.25 -17.70 17.33
CA ASP A 304 -4.37 -18.37 16.67
C ASP A 304 -4.65 -17.83 15.24
N GLY A 305 -3.57 -17.58 14.50
CA GLY A 305 -3.62 -17.08 13.12
C GLY A 305 -4.04 -15.61 12.98
N ALA A 306 -4.19 -14.86 14.06
CA ALA A 306 -4.59 -13.47 14.01
C ALA A 306 -3.63 -12.55 14.80
N LEU A 307 -3.41 -11.33 14.31
CA LEU A 307 -2.58 -10.32 14.96
C LEU A 307 -3.08 -10.06 16.39
N ALA A 308 -2.22 -10.23 17.40
CA ALA A 308 -2.51 -10.00 18.80
C ALA A 308 -1.95 -8.66 19.29
N THR A 309 -0.67 -8.42 19.04
CA THR A 309 0.03 -7.18 19.39
C THR A 309 0.88 -6.68 18.23
N ALA A 310 1.08 -5.38 18.15
CA ALA A 310 2.05 -4.75 17.26
C ALA A 310 2.60 -3.48 17.93
N ASP A 311 3.90 -3.43 18.13
CA ASP A 311 4.59 -2.27 18.66
C ASP A 311 5.51 -1.69 17.58
N VAL A 312 5.32 -0.42 17.25
CA VAL A 312 6.15 0.30 16.28
C VAL A 312 6.76 1.52 16.95
N VAL A 313 8.08 1.63 16.91
CA VAL A 313 8.80 2.81 17.38
C VAL A 313 9.44 3.50 16.19
N LEU A 314 9.04 4.74 15.93
CA LEU A 314 9.54 5.58 14.85
C LEU A 314 10.67 6.48 15.38
N LYS A 315 11.74 6.62 14.61
CA LYS A 315 12.92 7.41 14.96
C LYS A 315 13.30 8.32 13.78
N ARG A 316 13.01 9.61 13.91
CA ARG A 316 13.26 10.66 12.91
C ARG A 316 12.73 10.28 11.52
N VAL A 317 11.52 9.75 11.48
CA VAL A 317 10.90 9.32 10.23
C VAL A 317 10.36 10.51 9.47
N SER A 318 10.64 10.59 8.19
CA SER A 318 10.05 11.56 7.27
C SER A 318 9.38 10.83 6.12
N ILE A 319 8.19 11.29 5.75
CA ILE A 319 7.38 10.74 4.66
C ILE A 319 6.92 11.89 3.80
N GLU A 320 7.27 11.91 2.53
CA GLU A 320 6.89 12.94 1.58
C GLU A 320 6.19 12.30 0.37
N ASP A 321 5.04 12.82 0.02
CA ASP A 321 4.38 12.50 -1.25
C ASP A 321 5.03 13.27 -2.40
N LYS A 322 5.42 12.57 -3.47
CA LYS A 322 6.08 13.21 -4.63
C LYS A 322 5.19 14.22 -5.36
N GLU A 323 3.87 14.06 -5.27
CA GLU A 323 2.89 15.01 -5.81
C GLU A 323 2.61 16.18 -4.85
N ARG A 324 3.30 16.23 -3.69
CA ARG A 324 3.16 17.27 -2.67
C ARG A 324 1.74 17.41 -2.11
N ARG A 325 0.99 16.31 -2.05
CA ARG A 325 -0.31 16.29 -1.38
C ARG A 325 -0.14 16.36 0.14
N PHE A 326 0.89 15.70 0.67
CA PHE A 326 1.29 15.76 2.08
C PHE A 326 2.79 15.51 2.27
N ALA A 327 3.32 16.03 3.38
CA ALA A 327 4.64 15.70 3.89
C ALA A 327 4.61 15.69 5.42
N LEU A 328 5.28 14.73 6.05
CA LEU A 328 5.42 14.60 7.49
C LEU A 328 6.90 14.53 7.80
N PHE A 329 7.40 15.39 8.68
CA PHE A 329 8.82 15.49 8.98
C PHE A 329 9.12 15.17 10.43
N GLY A 330 10.18 14.40 10.64
CA GLY A 330 10.73 14.10 11.95
C GLY A 330 9.71 13.47 12.89
N LEU A 331 9.02 12.41 12.43
CA LEU A 331 8.15 11.62 13.29
C LEU A 331 9.01 10.81 14.25
N ASP A 332 8.82 11.03 15.53
CA ASP A 332 9.41 10.27 16.62
C ASP A 332 8.33 9.77 17.56
N GLY A 333 8.49 8.58 18.11
CA GLY A 333 7.59 8.07 19.14
C GLY A 333 7.20 6.62 18.97
N SER A 334 6.20 6.17 19.74
CA SER A 334 5.77 4.78 19.80
C SER A 334 4.28 4.63 19.54
N ILE A 335 3.95 3.58 18.81
CA ILE A 335 2.58 3.15 18.49
C ILE A 335 2.44 1.72 19.02
N PRO A 336 2.11 1.54 20.32
CA PRO A 336 1.72 0.23 20.84
C PRO A 336 0.29 -0.07 20.39
N TRP A 337 0.09 -1.22 19.79
CA TRP A 337 -1.21 -1.67 19.34
C TRP A 337 -1.55 -3.04 19.95
N HIS A 338 -2.80 -3.21 20.36
CA HIS A 338 -3.32 -4.47 20.86
C HIS A 338 -4.72 -4.72 20.31
N ARG A 339 -5.05 -5.97 19.99
CA ARG A 339 -6.36 -6.34 19.42
C ARG A 339 -7.52 -5.95 20.34
N ASP A 340 -7.41 -6.29 21.62
CA ASP A 340 -8.53 -6.24 22.59
C ASP A 340 -8.34 -5.22 23.70
N GLU A 341 -7.11 -4.73 23.92
CA GLU A 341 -6.79 -3.77 24.97
C GLU A 341 -6.55 -2.37 24.38
N THR A 342 -6.97 -1.35 25.12
CA THR A 342 -6.63 0.03 24.76
C THR A 342 -5.19 0.32 25.12
N ARG A 343 -4.43 0.84 24.16
CA ARG A 343 -3.04 1.29 24.32
C ARG A 343 -2.93 2.76 23.94
N VAL A 344 -2.04 3.48 24.62
CA VAL A 344 -1.79 4.89 24.36
C VAL A 344 -0.52 5.02 23.52
N ALA A 345 -0.68 5.56 22.34
CA ALA A 345 0.41 5.93 21.44
C ALA A 345 0.80 7.39 21.66
N LYS A 346 2.07 7.70 21.43
CA LYS A 346 2.58 9.07 21.49
C LYS A 346 3.52 9.27 20.32
N LEU A 347 3.15 10.15 19.42
CA LEU A 347 3.99 10.60 18.32
C LEU A 347 4.30 12.08 18.49
N ARG A 348 5.49 12.47 18.09
CA ARG A 348 5.91 13.86 17.93
C ARG A 348 6.26 14.07 16.46
N LEU A 349 5.75 15.12 15.87
CA LEU A 349 6.09 15.60 14.54
C LEU A 349 6.90 16.87 14.65
N ALA A 350 7.98 16.99 13.90
CA ALA A 350 8.73 18.24 13.80
C ALA A 350 8.04 19.28 12.91
N GLY A 351 7.11 18.85 12.07
CA GLY A 351 6.30 19.63 11.15
C GLY A 351 5.91 18.85 9.92
N GLY A 352 5.37 19.56 8.93
CA GLY A 352 4.97 18.97 7.67
C GLY A 352 4.23 19.93 6.75
N GLU A 353 3.62 19.38 5.72
CA GLU A 353 2.77 20.09 4.76
C GLU A 353 1.51 19.25 4.46
N LEU A 354 0.37 19.90 4.31
CA LEU A 354 -0.85 19.32 3.78
C LEU A 354 -1.37 20.22 2.65
N LEU A 355 -1.47 19.68 1.43
CA LEU A 355 -1.85 20.44 0.23
C LEU A 355 -1.04 21.74 0.07
N ARG A 356 0.28 21.67 0.34
CA ARG A 356 1.23 22.79 0.33
C ARG A 356 1.08 23.80 1.49
N VAL A 357 0.11 23.59 2.39
CA VAL A 357 -0.03 24.41 3.59
C VAL A 357 0.89 23.85 4.68
N PRO A 358 1.91 24.60 5.13
CA PRO A 358 2.84 24.11 6.13
C PRO A 358 2.20 24.11 7.52
N PHE A 359 2.57 23.14 8.33
CA PHE A 359 2.25 23.10 9.76
C PHE A 359 3.51 22.87 10.59
N GLY A 360 3.49 23.41 11.80
CA GLY A 360 4.62 23.35 12.72
C GLY A 360 4.67 22.07 13.55
N ALA A 361 5.61 22.03 14.50
CA ALA A 361 5.79 20.90 15.40
C ALA A 361 4.63 20.75 16.38
N PHE A 362 4.22 19.50 16.64
CA PHE A 362 3.21 19.17 17.64
C PHE A 362 3.37 17.74 18.15
N ASP A 363 2.77 17.48 19.31
CA ASP A 363 2.65 16.15 19.88
C ASP A 363 1.26 15.59 19.57
N LEU A 364 1.21 14.30 19.14
CA LEU A 364 0.00 13.58 18.79
C LEU A 364 -0.18 12.37 19.72
N PRO A 365 -0.77 12.55 20.90
CA PRO A 365 -1.23 11.43 21.71
C PRO A 365 -2.52 10.85 21.13
N PHE A 366 -2.62 9.52 21.06
CA PHE A 366 -3.84 8.85 20.63
C PHE A 366 -3.98 7.46 21.26
N GLU A 367 -5.19 6.99 21.33
CA GLU A 367 -5.51 5.66 21.81
C GLU A 367 -5.76 4.72 20.64
N THR A 368 -5.30 3.47 20.77
CA THR A 368 -5.58 2.40 19.81
C THR A 368 -6.18 1.18 20.50
N ARG A 369 -7.16 0.53 19.85
CA ARG A 369 -7.70 -0.77 20.24
C ARG A 369 -8.28 -1.47 19.01
N GLY A 370 -7.64 -2.53 18.54
CA GLY A 370 -8.00 -3.10 17.24
C GLY A 370 -7.98 -2.03 16.15
N ILE A 371 -9.06 -1.87 15.41
CA ILE A 371 -9.20 -0.84 14.37
C ILE A 371 -9.66 0.52 14.90
N ARG A 372 -9.92 0.62 16.22
CA ARG A 372 -10.37 1.87 16.82
C ARG A 372 -9.19 2.74 17.15
N VAL A 373 -9.26 3.99 16.70
CA VAL A 373 -8.31 5.06 17.02
C VAL A 373 -9.08 6.20 17.62
N ARG A 374 -8.57 6.83 18.68
CA ARG A 374 -9.15 8.01 19.29
C ARG A 374 -8.07 9.05 19.59
N VAL A 375 -8.32 10.28 19.18
CA VAL A 375 -7.47 11.46 19.44
C VAL A 375 -8.31 12.50 20.17
N HIS A 376 -7.75 13.10 21.22
CA HIS A 376 -8.37 14.19 21.96
C HIS A 376 -7.42 15.38 22.10
N ASP A 377 -7.98 16.57 21.99
CA ASP A 377 -7.35 17.85 22.38
C ASP A 377 -5.94 18.05 21.82
N VAL A 378 -5.78 17.88 20.52
CA VAL A 378 -4.53 18.16 19.82
C VAL A 378 -4.60 19.51 19.13
N ARG A 379 -3.57 20.33 19.32
CA ARG A 379 -3.39 21.61 18.64
C ARG A 379 -2.22 21.52 17.67
N ILE A 380 -2.51 21.71 16.40
CA ILE A 380 -1.55 21.68 15.30
C ILE A 380 -1.29 23.11 14.84
N PRO A 381 -0.09 23.68 15.03
CA PRO A 381 0.25 25.00 14.50
C PRO A 381 0.19 25.00 12.97
N VAL A 382 -0.58 25.90 12.38
CA VAL A 382 -0.72 26.01 10.93
C VAL A 382 -0.55 27.49 10.56
N LEU A 383 0.46 27.81 9.76
CA LEU A 383 0.83 29.19 9.40
C LEU A 383 1.00 30.03 10.68
N ASP A 384 0.26 31.14 10.78
CA ASP A 384 0.23 32.04 11.94
C ASP A 384 -0.89 31.73 12.96
N GLY A 385 -1.66 30.66 12.73
CA GLY A 385 -2.73 30.18 13.61
C GLY A 385 -2.57 28.72 14.01
N ALA A 386 -3.69 27.99 14.15
CA ALA A 386 -3.67 26.59 14.49
C ALA A 386 -4.97 25.85 14.09
N LEU A 387 -4.84 24.55 13.79
CA LEU A 387 -5.96 23.60 13.74
C LEU A 387 -6.08 22.91 15.10
N SER A 388 -7.25 22.93 15.71
CA SER A 388 -7.56 22.14 16.91
C SER A 388 -8.34 20.87 16.51
N VAL A 389 -7.93 19.72 17.04
CA VAL A 389 -8.63 18.47 16.98
C VAL A 389 -9.20 18.21 18.36
N ASN A 390 -10.50 18.47 18.56
CA ASN A 390 -11.12 18.30 19.88
C ASN A 390 -11.55 16.84 20.10
N ASP A 391 -12.01 16.17 19.05
CA ASP A 391 -12.35 14.74 19.06
C ASP A 391 -12.16 14.15 17.66
N PHE A 392 -11.40 13.07 17.59
CA PHE A 392 -11.34 12.22 16.41
C PHE A 392 -11.47 10.77 16.86
N ALA A 393 -12.38 10.02 16.26
CA ALA A 393 -12.59 8.62 16.61
C ALA A 393 -12.94 7.79 15.38
N THR A 394 -12.37 6.59 15.29
CA THR A 394 -12.78 5.56 14.33
C THR A 394 -13.61 4.48 15.03
N SER A 395 -14.57 3.88 14.34
CA SER A 395 -15.42 2.80 14.87
C SER A 395 -16.00 1.94 13.74
N GLY A 396 -16.53 0.77 14.09
CA GLY A 396 -17.07 -0.20 13.13
C GLY A 396 -15.99 -1.10 12.53
N GLU A 397 -16.41 -2.10 11.74
CA GLU A 397 -15.56 -3.05 11.03
C GLU A 397 -16.14 -3.30 9.63
N GLY A 398 -15.27 -3.60 8.65
CA GLY A 398 -15.70 -3.84 7.28
C GLY A 398 -16.53 -2.68 6.72
N ASP A 399 -17.69 -2.97 6.17
CA ASP A 399 -18.60 -1.97 5.57
C ASP A 399 -19.22 -1.00 6.59
N SER A 400 -19.15 -1.31 7.89
CA SER A 400 -19.62 -0.44 8.97
C SER A 400 -18.55 0.53 9.48
N TRP A 401 -17.34 0.50 8.93
CA TRP A 401 -16.26 1.38 9.32
C TRP A 401 -16.60 2.84 9.06
N ARG A 402 -16.41 3.66 10.09
CA ARG A 402 -16.67 5.10 10.06
C ARG A 402 -15.67 5.86 10.93
N TRP A 403 -15.49 7.13 10.63
CA TRP A 403 -14.79 8.04 11.52
C TRP A 403 -15.60 9.31 11.78
N ARG A 404 -15.32 9.92 12.92
CA ARG A 404 -15.88 11.19 13.36
C ARG A 404 -14.75 12.14 13.71
N PHE A 405 -14.92 13.40 13.36
CA PHE A 405 -14.01 14.49 13.67
C PHE A 405 -14.77 15.70 14.16
N ALA A 406 -14.26 16.39 15.20
CA ALA A 406 -14.70 17.70 15.63
C ALA A 406 -13.49 18.56 16.00
N GLY A 407 -13.53 19.87 15.71
CA GLY A 407 -12.39 20.73 15.94
C GLY A 407 -12.65 22.19 15.58
N GLY A 408 -11.58 22.91 15.32
CA GLY A 408 -11.68 24.32 14.91
C GLY A 408 -10.39 24.84 14.31
N ILE A 409 -10.47 25.97 13.64
CA ILE A 409 -9.35 26.70 13.10
C ILE A 409 -9.23 28.01 13.88
N ALA A 410 -8.16 28.18 14.66
CA ALA A 410 -7.78 29.47 15.22
C ALA A 410 -7.42 30.44 14.08
N PRO A 411 -7.61 31.76 14.27
CA PRO A 411 -7.42 32.71 13.19
C PRO A 411 -6.10 32.55 12.45
N ILE A 412 -6.19 32.38 11.13
CA ILE A 412 -5.10 32.27 10.17
C ILE A 412 -5.19 33.43 9.19
N SER A 413 -4.07 34.05 8.83
CA SER A 413 -4.01 35.07 7.79
C SER A 413 -4.40 34.48 6.43
N MET A 414 -5.45 35.05 5.82
CA MET A 414 -5.87 34.67 4.47
C MET A 414 -4.77 34.90 3.44
N GLN A 415 -3.94 35.92 3.63
CA GLN A 415 -2.80 36.21 2.76
C GLN A 415 -1.78 35.05 2.78
N GLN A 416 -1.41 34.54 3.95
CA GLN A 416 -0.48 33.42 4.08
C GLN A 416 -1.09 32.14 3.50
N LEU A 417 -2.36 31.86 3.82
CA LEU A 417 -3.06 30.67 3.35
C LEU A 417 -3.19 30.63 1.82
N THR A 418 -3.62 31.74 1.21
CA THR A 418 -3.80 31.80 -0.24
C THR A 418 -2.48 31.78 -0.99
N THR A 419 -1.42 32.37 -0.44
CA THR A 419 -0.07 32.27 -0.98
C THR A 419 0.43 30.83 -0.95
N ALA A 420 0.25 30.09 0.15
CA ALA A 420 0.63 28.68 0.27
C ALA A 420 -0.13 27.81 -0.75
N LEU A 421 -1.42 28.07 -0.94
CA LEU A 421 -2.28 27.37 -1.90
C LEU A 421 -2.09 27.80 -3.36
N SER A 422 -1.21 28.80 -3.63
CA SER A 422 -1.03 29.39 -4.97
C SER A 422 -2.33 29.96 -5.54
N LEU A 423 -3.18 30.52 -4.68
CA LEU A 423 -4.40 31.24 -5.04
C LEU A 423 -4.15 32.76 -5.11
N PRO A 424 -5.06 33.53 -5.73
CA PRO A 424 -5.01 34.99 -5.63
C PRO A 424 -4.93 35.45 -4.18
N VAL A 425 -4.09 36.46 -3.90
CA VAL A 425 -3.87 36.94 -2.53
C VAL A 425 -5.17 37.51 -1.96
N MET A 426 -5.68 36.90 -0.90
CA MET A 426 -6.86 37.35 -0.16
C MET A 426 -6.44 38.04 1.13
N HIS A 427 -7.18 39.06 1.53
CA HIS A 427 -6.97 39.78 2.77
C HIS A 427 -8.00 39.37 3.84
N GLY A 428 -7.67 39.56 5.10
CA GLY A 428 -8.50 39.18 6.24
C GLY A 428 -8.00 37.94 6.95
N THR A 429 -8.83 37.39 7.81
CA THR A 429 -8.51 36.21 8.61
C THR A 429 -9.53 35.11 8.35
N LEU A 430 -9.08 33.86 8.34
CA LEU A 430 -9.91 32.66 8.37
C LEU A 430 -9.92 32.11 9.78
N SER A 431 -11.09 31.95 10.37
CA SER A 431 -11.29 31.11 11.54
C SER A 431 -12.53 30.23 11.31
N ALA A 432 -12.54 29.04 11.90
CA ALA A 432 -13.66 28.13 11.73
C ALA A 432 -13.97 27.38 13.02
N GLU A 433 -15.25 27.18 13.28
CA GLU A 433 -15.74 26.19 14.22
C GLU A 433 -16.28 25.01 13.38
N ILE A 434 -15.69 23.85 13.59
CA ILE A 434 -16.00 22.63 12.86
C ILE A 434 -16.78 21.71 13.80
N PRO A 435 -18.10 21.59 13.64
CA PRO A 435 -18.89 20.65 14.40
C PRO A 435 -18.53 19.23 13.98
N ALA A 436 -19.24 18.24 14.52
CA ALA A 436 -18.93 16.86 14.16
C ALA A 436 -19.08 16.61 12.66
N ILE A 437 -18.01 16.15 12.04
CA ILE A 437 -17.98 15.61 10.68
C ILE A 437 -17.93 14.10 10.79
N THR A 438 -18.81 13.40 10.12
CA THR A 438 -18.88 11.94 10.10
C THR A 438 -18.65 11.43 8.69
N TYR A 439 -17.79 10.44 8.54
CA TYR A 439 -17.59 9.71 7.29
C TYR A 439 -18.03 8.27 7.43
N GLN A 440 -18.92 7.82 6.58
CA GLN A 440 -19.41 6.45 6.53
C GLN A 440 -19.88 6.12 5.11
N GLN A 441 -19.63 4.91 4.63
CA GLN A 441 -20.09 4.42 3.32
C GLN A 441 -19.80 5.41 2.18
N SER A 442 -18.55 5.86 2.10
CA SER A 442 -18.10 6.84 1.09
C SER A 442 -18.82 8.19 1.12
N THR A 443 -19.52 8.51 2.23
CA THR A 443 -20.21 9.78 2.41
C THR A 443 -19.68 10.50 3.64
N LEU A 444 -19.30 11.77 3.44
CA LEU A 444 -18.94 12.71 4.49
C LEU A 444 -20.14 13.61 4.76
N LYS A 445 -20.56 13.71 6.01
CA LYS A 445 -21.64 14.59 6.47
C LYS A 445 -21.16 15.48 7.59
N VAL A 446 -21.64 16.71 7.60
CA VAL A 446 -21.40 17.66 8.68
C VAL A 446 -22.67 17.74 9.55
N ASP A 447 -22.51 17.44 10.83
CA ASP A 447 -23.60 17.50 11.80
C ASP A 447 -23.73 18.94 12.31
N GLY A 448 -24.70 19.71 11.81
CA GLY A 448 -24.92 21.10 12.16
C GLY A 448 -24.40 22.07 11.10
N ALA A 449 -23.75 23.16 11.52
CA ALA A 449 -23.29 24.22 10.65
C ALA A 449 -21.79 24.46 10.80
N LEU A 450 -21.07 24.53 9.69
CA LEU A 450 -19.69 25.05 9.64
C LEU A 450 -19.76 26.58 9.68
N LEU A 451 -19.03 27.19 10.60
CA LEU A 451 -18.93 28.62 10.73
C LEU A 451 -17.51 29.08 10.37
N PHE A 452 -17.38 29.95 9.38
CA PHE A 452 -16.13 30.58 8.97
C PHE A 452 -16.20 32.09 9.15
N LYS A 453 -15.08 32.71 9.49
CA LYS A 453 -14.90 34.17 9.41
C LYS A 453 -13.94 34.48 8.27
N VAL A 454 -14.35 35.26 7.29
CA VAL A 454 -13.56 35.65 6.13
C VAL A 454 -14.08 37.00 5.60
N PHE A 455 -13.22 37.82 5.02
CA PHE A 455 -13.57 39.15 4.52
C PHE A 455 -14.35 40.01 5.54
N ASP A 456 -13.94 39.94 6.79
CA ASP A 456 -14.56 40.64 7.91
C ASP A 456 -16.06 40.31 8.17
N GLY A 457 -16.57 39.28 7.52
CA GLY A 457 -17.91 38.77 7.69
C GLY A 457 -17.93 37.32 8.20
N THR A 458 -19.12 36.76 8.25
CA THR A 458 -19.34 35.35 8.64
C THR A 458 -19.91 34.55 7.47
N VAL A 459 -19.44 33.32 7.34
CA VAL A 459 -19.96 32.34 6.38
C VAL A 459 -20.42 31.13 7.15
N THR A 460 -21.66 30.73 6.97
CA THR A 460 -22.25 29.54 7.57
C THR A 460 -22.61 28.55 6.47
N ALA A 461 -22.07 27.35 6.53
CA ALA A 461 -22.46 26.25 5.63
C ALA A 461 -23.23 25.20 6.41
N GLN A 462 -24.41 24.85 5.90
CA GLN A 462 -25.34 23.87 6.49
C GLN A 462 -25.69 22.79 5.48
N ASN A 463 -26.30 21.70 5.94
CA ASN A 463 -26.72 20.57 5.09
C ASN A 463 -25.58 20.05 4.19
N LEU A 464 -24.33 20.16 4.68
CA LEU A 464 -23.17 19.81 3.91
C LEU A 464 -22.98 18.29 3.89
N ALA A 465 -23.04 17.73 2.69
CA ALA A 465 -22.70 16.34 2.44
C ALA A 465 -21.83 16.22 1.20
N LEU A 466 -20.84 15.35 1.26
CA LEU A 466 -19.92 15.05 0.16
C LEU A 466 -19.90 13.54 -0.06
N GLU A 467 -20.52 13.10 -1.14
CA GLU A 467 -20.55 11.70 -1.56
C GLU A 467 -19.31 11.40 -2.41
N SER A 468 -18.73 10.22 -2.21
CA SER A 468 -17.55 9.71 -2.94
C SER A 468 -16.40 10.73 -3.03
N PRO A 469 -15.89 11.29 -1.90
CA PRO A 469 -14.89 12.37 -1.91
C PRO A 469 -13.59 12.00 -2.63
N LEU A 470 -13.25 10.71 -2.69
CA LEU A 470 -12.08 10.16 -3.38
C LEU A 470 -12.45 9.40 -4.67
N GLY A 471 -13.73 9.44 -5.06
CA GLY A 471 -14.25 8.79 -6.27
C GLY A 471 -13.99 9.61 -7.54
N LYS A 472 -14.34 9.02 -8.68
CA LYS A 472 -14.17 9.66 -10.00
C LYS A 472 -15.12 10.86 -10.23
N ALA A 473 -16.26 10.90 -9.53
CA ALA A 473 -17.26 11.94 -9.66
C ALA A 473 -17.84 12.29 -8.26
N PRO A 474 -17.12 13.06 -7.45
CA PRO A 474 -17.62 13.51 -6.14
C PRO A 474 -18.87 14.39 -6.33
N ARG A 475 -19.85 14.22 -5.44
CA ARG A 475 -21.07 15.03 -5.39
C ARG A 475 -21.16 15.76 -4.06
N LEU A 476 -21.16 17.09 -4.10
CA LEU A 476 -21.29 17.96 -2.94
C LEU A 476 -22.66 18.62 -2.92
N THR A 477 -23.32 18.58 -1.76
CA THR A 477 -24.53 19.34 -1.49
C THR A 477 -24.32 20.24 -0.28
N ALA A 478 -24.83 21.47 -0.31
CA ALA A 478 -24.74 22.42 0.80
C ALA A 478 -25.74 23.57 0.67
N ASP A 479 -26.02 24.23 1.79
CA ASP A 479 -26.59 25.56 1.86
C ASP A 479 -25.55 26.51 2.47
N VAL A 480 -25.28 27.65 1.85
CA VAL A 480 -24.27 28.62 2.32
C VAL A 480 -24.93 29.96 2.53
N GLU A 481 -24.72 30.52 3.71
CA GLU A 481 -25.14 31.86 4.05
C GLU A 481 -23.92 32.69 4.47
N MET A 482 -23.71 33.82 3.81
CA MET A 482 -22.65 34.75 4.11
C MET A 482 -23.26 36.05 4.58
N ARG A 483 -22.82 36.58 5.70
CA ARG A 483 -23.33 37.78 6.32
C ARG A 483 -22.25 38.82 6.51
N ASN A 484 -22.61 40.06 6.12
CA ASN A 484 -21.83 41.23 6.42
C ASN A 484 -20.39 41.23 5.87
N LEU A 485 -20.21 40.59 4.67
CA LEU A 485 -18.90 40.55 3.99
C LEU A 485 -18.46 41.95 3.58
N ASP A 486 -17.22 42.30 3.85
CA ASP A 486 -16.61 43.55 3.41
C ASP A 486 -16.36 43.52 1.90
N LEU A 487 -17.05 44.41 1.20
CA LEU A 487 -17.02 44.45 -0.28
C LEU A 487 -15.69 45.00 -0.82
N ASP A 488 -14.97 45.85 -0.05
CA ASP A 488 -13.66 46.36 -0.45
C ASP A 488 -12.61 45.26 -0.42
N LEU A 489 -12.57 44.45 0.64
CA LEU A 489 -11.70 43.28 0.73
C LEU A 489 -12.00 42.26 -0.39
N LEU A 490 -13.29 42.00 -0.67
CA LEU A 490 -13.71 41.07 -1.70
C LEU A 490 -13.30 41.54 -3.09
N THR A 491 -13.61 42.81 -3.45
CA THR A 491 -13.38 43.32 -4.80
C THR A 491 -11.91 43.57 -5.11
N ARG A 492 -11.10 43.91 -4.13
CA ARG A 492 -9.62 44.00 -4.26
C ARG A 492 -9.02 42.62 -4.50
N THR A 493 -9.47 41.59 -3.77
CA THR A 493 -8.96 40.22 -3.92
C THR A 493 -9.13 39.72 -5.34
N PHE A 494 -10.28 39.95 -5.95
CA PHE A 494 -10.61 39.45 -7.29
C PHE A 494 -10.38 40.48 -8.40
N SER A 495 -9.68 41.59 -8.12
CA SER A 495 -9.38 42.65 -9.10
C SER A 495 -10.62 43.16 -9.83
N PHE A 496 -11.79 43.11 -9.19
CA PHE A 496 -13.08 43.45 -9.80
C PHE A 496 -13.32 44.97 -9.89
N GLY A 497 -12.42 45.77 -9.38
CA GLY A 497 -12.52 47.20 -9.16
C GLY A 497 -12.71 47.49 -7.69
N ASN A 498 -12.85 48.80 -7.33
CA ASN A 498 -13.00 49.18 -5.91
C ASN A 498 -14.49 49.42 -5.61
N MET A 499 -15.00 48.68 -4.61
CA MET A 499 -16.38 48.86 -4.09
C MET A 499 -16.33 48.89 -2.58
N THR A 500 -16.89 49.92 -1.95
CA THR A 500 -17.04 49.98 -0.51
C THR A 500 -18.49 49.65 -0.12
N GLY A 501 -18.67 48.98 1.02
CA GLY A 501 -19.96 48.56 1.51
C GLY A 501 -19.89 47.17 2.10
N ARG A 502 -21.03 46.64 2.47
CA ARG A 502 -21.18 45.27 2.99
C ARG A 502 -22.29 44.54 2.28
N ILE A 503 -22.10 43.22 2.07
CA ILE A 503 -23.04 42.38 1.38
C ILE A 503 -23.38 41.12 2.18
N ASP A 504 -24.62 40.66 2.01
CA ASP A 504 -25.09 39.34 2.37
C ASP A 504 -25.24 38.48 1.13
N VAL A 505 -24.82 37.24 1.19
CA VAL A 505 -24.93 36.28 0.11
C VAL A 505 -25.57 35.00 0.63
N GLY A 506 -26.66 34.57 0.02
CA GLY A 506 -27.28 33.29 0.31
C GLY A 506 -27.18 32.41 -0.93
N VAL A 507 -26.72 31.19 -0.78
CA VAL A 507 -26.71 30.18 -1.85
C VAL A 507 -27.36 28.93 -1.29
N LYS A 508 -28.54 28.59 -1.78
CA LYS A 508 -29.32 27.44 -1.32
C LYS A 508 -29.29 26.32 -2.34
N ALA A 509 -29.48 25.11 -1.86
CA ALA A 509 -29.55 23.89 -2.65
C ALA A 509 -28.36 23.77 -3.63
N ILE A 510 -27.16 24.09 -3.14
CA ILE A 510 -25.93 23.89 -3.93
C ILE A 510 -25.79 22.40 -4.23
N GLU A 511 -25.60 22.10 -5.50
CA GLU A 511 -25.22 20.77 -5.96
C GLU A 511 -24.06 20.89 -6.94
N LEU A 512 -22.92 20.31 -6.57
CA LEU A 512 -21.75 20.18 -7.44
C LEU A 512 -21.58 18.70 -7.79
N VAL A 513 -21.31 18.41 -9.05
CA VAL A 513 -20.94 17.08 -9.54
C VAL A 513 -19.59 17.19 -10.21
N ASN A 514 -18.61 16.41 -9.76
CA ASN A 514 -17.21 16.53 -10.19
C ASN A 514 -16.68 17.98 -10.10
N TRP A 515 -17.09 18.69 -9.02
CA TRP A 515 -16.76 20.11 -8.73
C TRP A 515 -17.37 21.13 -9.71
N ASP A 516 -18.17 20.69 -10.68
CA ASP A 516 -18.95 21.59 -11.54
C ASP A 516 -20.33 21.84 -10.94
N ALA A 517 -20.74 23.11 -10.88
CA ALA A 517 -22.07 23.47 -10.38
C ALA A 517 -23.16 23.03 -11.35
N VAL A 518 -24.11 22.24 -10.85
CA VAL A 518 -25.25 21.74 -11.64
C VAL A 518 -26.58 22.37 -11.19
N HIS A 519 -26.66 22.72 -9.90
CA HIS A 519 -27.85 23.37 -9.32
C HIS A 519 -27.47 24.29 -8.17
N PHE A 520 -28.10 25.45 -8.06
CA PHE A 520 -28.15 26.32 -6.88
C PHE A 520 -29.17 27.46 -7.06
N ASP A 521 -29.60 28.10 -5.94
CA ASP A 521 -30.32 29.36 -5.90
C ASP A 521 -29.49 30.39 -5.10
N ALA A 522 -28.85 31.32 -5.80
CA ALA A 522 -27.96 32.33 -5.23
C ALA A 522 -28.60 33.70 -5.22
N ARG A 523 -28.42 34.43 -4.10
CA ARG A 523 -28.84 35.81 -3.95
C ARG A 523 -27.78 36.62 -3.22
N ILE A 524 -27.42 37.77 -3.80
CA ILE A 524 -26.53 38.78 -3.23
C ILE A 524 -27.34 40.02 -2.95
N ALA A 525 -27.18 40.66 -1.80
CA ALA A 525 -27.81 41.92 -1.46
C ALA A 525 -26.90 42.76 -0.56
N SER A 526 -27.04 44.09 -0.60
CA SER A 526 -26.42 44.96 0.39
C SER A 526 -26.91 44.61 1.79
N SER A 527 -25.98 44.44 2.75
CA SER A 527 -26.33 44.22 4.16
C SER A 527 -27.04 45.45 4.74
N ALA A 528 -27.83 45.27 5.79
CA ALA A 528 -28.38 46.37 6.57
C ALA A 528 -27.27 47.09 7.32
N GLY A 529 -27.40 48.40 7.51
CA GLY A 529 -26.45 49.22 8.30
C GLY A 529 -26.09 50.53 7.63
N ASP A 530 -25.46 51.40 8.43
CA ASP A 530 -24.94 52.69 7.98
C ASP A 530 -23.43 52.56 7.74
N TYR A 531 -23.02 52.57 6.48
CA TYR A 531 -21.65 52.46 6.02
C TYR A 531 -21.50 53.12 4.63
N PRO A 532 -20.28 53.57 4.27
CA PRO A 532 -20.01 54.16 2.97
C PRO A 532 -20.31 53.19 1.83
N ARG A 533 -21.16 53.57 0.85
CA ARG A 533 -21.50 52.80 -0.31
C ARG A 533 -21.01 53.50 -1.57
N ARG A 534 -19.86 53.09 -2.06
CA ARG A 534 -19.25 53.67 -3.27
C ARG A 534 -18.81 52.56 -4.23
N ILE A 535 -18.91 52.81 -5.50
CA ILE A 535 -18.51 51.92 -6.57
C ILE A 535 -17.60 52.66 -7.54
N SER A 536 -16.46 52.11 -7.90
CA SER A 536 -15.55 52.68 -8.88
C SER A 536 -16.05 52.50 -10.31
N GLN A 537 -15.57 53.37 -11.20
CA GLN A 537 -15.86 53.28 -12.62
C GLN A 537 -15.46 51.91 -13.20
N ALA A 538 -14.31 51.35 -12.79
CA ALA A 538 -13.87 50.02 -13.21
C ALA A 538 -14.86 48.94 -12.78
N ALA A 539 -15.36 48.96 -11.52
CA ALA A 539 -16.35 48.00 -11.04
C ALA A 539 -17.68 48.08 -11.81
N VAL A 540 -18.12 49.30 -12.15
CA VAL A 540 -19.32 49.50 -12.99
C VAL A 540 -19.13 48.87 -14.41
N GLN A 541 -17.94 49.07 -14.98
CA GLN A 541 -17.60 48.45 -16.28
C GLN A 541 -17.61 46.92 -16.21
N ASN A 542 -17.03 46.37 -15.17
CA ASN A 542 -16.96 44.94 -14.94
C ASN A 542 -18.33 44.31 -14.71
N ILE A 543 -19.21 44.93 -13.91
CA ILE A 543 -20.61 44.49 -13.74
C ILE A 543 -21.35 44.55 -15.06
N SER A 544 -21.16 45.65 -15.85
CA SER A 544 -21.80 45.82 -17.14
C SER A 544 -21.36 44.76 -18.16
N ALA A 545 -20.10 44.35 -18.12
CA ALA A 545 -19.58 43.27 -18.96
C ALA A 545 -20.20 41.89 -18.64
N LEU A 546 -20.60 41.65 -17.38
CA LEU A 546 -21.32 40.44 -16.99
C LEU A 546 -22.79 40.43 -17.41
N GLY A 547 -23.48 41.60 -17.41
CA GLY A 547 -24.91 41.73 -17.62
C GLY A 547 -25.36 42.24 -18.99
N GLY A 548 -24.43 42.71 -19.84
CA GLY A 548 -24.73 43.31 -21.15
C GLY A 548 -24.26 44.75 -21.32
N ALA A 549 -23.96 45.18 -22.56
CA ALA A 549 -23.41 46.49 -22.87
C ALA A 549 -24.46 47.61 -22.70
N GLY A 550 -24.19 48.53 -21.81
CA GLY A 550 -25.09 49.70 -21.65
C GLY A 550 -24.53 50.79 -20.72
N ALA A 551 -24.27 50.46 -19.47
CA ALA A 551 -23.88 51.45 -18.46
C ALA A 551 -22.47 52.05 -18.71
N ALA A 552 -21.50 51.24 -19.15
CA ALA A 552 -20.15 51.71 -19.45
C ALA A 552 -20.11 52.70 -20.60
N ALA A 553 -20.88 52.49 -21.66
CA ALA A 553 -20.98 53.43 -22.80
C ALA A 553 -21.67 54.75 -22.39
N ALA A 554 -22.67 54.69 -21.50
CA ALA A 554 -23.35 55.85 -20.95
C ALA A 554 -22.40 56.73 -20.10
N ILE A 555 -21.53 56.12 -19.29
CA ILE A 555 -20.52 56.86 -18.51
C ILE A 555 -19.54 57.56 -19.42
N GLN A 556 -18.98 56.91 -20.42
CA GLN A 556 -17.97 57.45 -21.32
C GLN A 556 -18.47 58.63 -22.15
N ARG A 557 -19.78 58.69 -22.45
CA ARG A 557 -20.42 59.74 -23.25
C ARG A 557 -20.97 60.90 -22.42
N SER A 558 -20.85 60.86 -21.10
CA SER A 558 -21.42 61.86 -20.19
C SER A 558 -20.34 62.55 -19.32
N PHE A 559 -20.74 63.59 -18.59
CA PHE A 559 -19.88 64.25 -17.61
C PHE A 559 -19.45 63.30 -16.47
N LEU A 560 -20.11 62.16 -16.32
CA LEU A 560 -19.79 61.14 -15.35
C LEU A 560 -18.38 60.54 -15.53
N ARG A 561 -17.78 60.69 -16.71
CA ARG A 561 -16.41 60.25 -17.02
C ARG A 561 -15.33 60.90 -16.13
N PHE A 562 -15.64 62.05 -15.52
CA PHE A 562 -14.71 62.80 -14.66
C PHE A 562 -14.71 62.30 -13.19
N PHE A 563 -15.63 61.40 -12.85
CA PHE A 563 -15.72 60.86 -11.48
C PHE A 563 -15.15 59.46 -11.42
N GLU A 564 -14.22 59.21 -10.50
CA GLU A 564 -13.62 57.93 -10.28
C GLU A 564 -14.56 56.96 -9.53
N THR A 565 -15.44 57.51 -8.69
CA THR A 565 -16.38 56.73 -7.88
C THR A 565 -17.79 57.31 -7.87
N PHE A 566 -18.79 56.44 -7.74
CA PHE A 566 -20.22 56.77 -7.69
C PHE A 566 -20.82 56.27 -6.38
N GLY A 567 -21.81 57.01 -5.84
CA GLY A 567 -22.60 56.55 -4.71
C GLY A 567 -23.70 55.59 -5.13
N TYR A 568 -23.98 54.58 -4.33
CA TYR A 568 -25.13 53.69 -4.52
C TYR A 568 -25.90 53.52 -3.21
N SER A 569 -27.20 53.22 -3.29
CA SER A 569 -28.09 52.98 -2.14
C SER A 569 -28.24 51.51 -1.85
N ALA A 570 -28.29 50.69 -2.88
CA ALA A 570 -28.44 49.25 -2.77
C ALA A 570 -27.75 48.51 -3.96
N LEU A 571 -27.32 47.30 -3.70
CA LEU A 571 -26.78 46.34 -4.65
C LEU A 571 -27.52 45.01 -4.48
N GLY A 572 -27.88 44.36 -5.60
CA GLY A 572 -28.47 43.03 -5.53
C GLY A 572 -28.36 42.29 -6.84
N LEU A 573 -28.08 41.00 -6.77
CA LEU A 573 -27.98 40.08 -7.89
C LEU A 573 -28.51 38.73 -7.45
N SER A 574 -29.25 38.06 -8.30
CA SER A 574 -29.65 36.65 -8.07
C SER A 574 -29.41 35.81 -9.31
N CYS A 575 -29.12 34.54 -9.08
CA CYS A 575 -28.97 33.52 -10.12
C CYS A 575 -29.55 32.21 -9.59
N ARG A 576 -30.54 31.66 -10.31
CA ARG A 576 -30.97 30.29 -10.10
C ARG A 576 -30.45 29.44 -11.25
N LEU A 577 -29.52 28.55 -10.93
CA LEU A 577 -28.93 27.63 -11.89
C LEU A 577 -29.78 26.37 -12.00
N GLU A 578 -30.30 26.14 -13.22
CA GLU A 578 -31.05 24.94 -13.59
C GLU A 578 -30.65 24.52 -15.00
N ALA A 579 -30.34 23.25 -15.26
CA ALA A 579 -29.98 22.70 -16.55
C ALA A 579 -28.89 23.51 -17.31
N GLY A 580 -27.88 24.01 -16.58
CA GLY A 580 -26.77 24.79 -17.17
C GLY A 580 -27.09 26.23 -17.53
N VAL A 581 -28.29 26.72 -17.21
CA VAL A 581 -28.73 28.09 -17.43
C VAL A 581 -28.99 28.79 -16.10
N CYS A 582 -28.41 29.97 -15.96
CA CYS A 582 -28.59 30.86 -14.81
C CYS A 582 -29.76 31.83 -15.12
N LYS A 583 -30.86 31.72 -14.35
CA LYS A 583 -31.96 32.67 -14.37
C LYS A 583 -31.60 33.87 -13.52
N MET A 584 -31.26 34.96 -14.15
CA MET A 584 -30.74 36.17 -13.52
C MET A 584 -31.86 37.09 -13.02
N GLY A 585 -31.59 37.78 -11.91
CA GLY A 585 -32.44 38.82 -11.34
C GLY A 585 -31.62 39.83 -10.55
N GLY A 586 -32.25 40.87 -10.06
CA GLY A 586 -31.61 41.93 -9.30
C GLY A 586 -32.45 42.44 -8.12
N ILE A 587 -32.23 43.70 -7.69
CA ILE A 587 -32.99 44.36 -6.61
C ILE A 587 -34.46 44.52 -7.03
N GLU A 588 -34.67 44.97 -8.24
CA GLU A 588 -35.98 45.25 -8.84
C GLU A 588 -36.02 44.65 -10.25
N ASN A 589 -37.13 44.03 -10.64
CA ASN A 589 -37.37 43.58 -12.00
C ASN A 589 -38.07 44.70 -12.79
N LEU A 590 -37.51 45.02 -13.95
CA LEU A 590 -38.06 45.97 -14.92
C LEU A 590 -38.58 45.24 -16.15
N PRO A 591 -39.49 45.88 -16.97
CA PRO A 591 -39.95 45.25 -18.18
C PRO A 591 -38.82 44.78 -19.12
N GLN A 592 -37.72 45.53 -19.20
CA GLN A 592 -36.60 45.27 -20.11
C GLN A 592 -35.34 44.75 -19.41
N GLY A 593 -35.43 44.32 -18.14
CA GLY A 593 -34.25 43.85 -17.40
C GLY A 593 -34.44 43.82 -15.89
N TYR A 594 -33.38 44.05 -15.17
CA TYR A 594 -33.37 44.10 -13.71
C TYR A 594 -32.29 45.07 -13.20
N VAL A 595 -32.51 45.66 -12.04
CA VAL A 595 -31.54 46.59 -11.40
C VAL A 595 -30.53 45.81 -10.57
N ILE A 596 -29.24 45.93 -10.89
CA ILE A 596 -28.12 45.33 -10.16
C ILE A 596 -27.61 46.30 -9.08
N VAL A 597 -27.38 47.58 -9.47
CA VAL A 597 -26.94 48.64 -8.57
C VAL A 597 -27.93 49.81 -8.67
N LYS A 598 -28.48 50.21 -7.54
CA LYS A 598 -29.37 51.34 -7.40
C LYS A 598 -28.57 52.53 -6.94
N GLY A 599 -28.54 53.59 -7.73
CA GLY A 599 -27.82 54.82 -7.41
C GLY A 599 -28.28 55.48 -6.10
N GLY A 600 -27.36 56.19 -5.45
CA GLY A 600 -27.62 56.94 -4.21
C GLY A 600 -26.51 57.93 -3.98
N GLY A 601 -26.83 59.15 -3.53
CA GLY A 601 -25.85 60.20 -3.34
C GLY A 601 -25.50 60.96 -4.62
N ILE A 602 -24.43 61.74 -4.61
CA ILE A 602 -23.97 62.55 -5.77
C ILE A 602 -22.49 62.30 -6.00
N PRO A 603 -22.03 61.88 -7.20
CA PRO A 603 -22.86 61.43 -8.32
C PRO A 603 -23.41 60.02 -8.10
N ALA A 604 -24.59 59.74 -8.61
CA ALA A 604 -25.27 58.44 -8.53
C ALA A 604 -25.27 57.72 -9.88
N ILE A 605 -25.24 56.40 -9.90
CA ILE A 605 -25.35 55.60 -11.11
C ILE A 605 -26.22 54.35 -10.86
N ASN A 606 -27.14 54.05 -11.82
CA ASN A 606 -27.83 52.79 -11.86
C ASN A 606 -27.15 51.84 -12.84
N VAL A 607 -26.95 50.59 -12.43
CA VAL A 607 -26.44 49.50 -13.27
C VAL A 607 -27.55 48.49 -13.51
N LEU A 608 -27.90 48.27 -14.77
CA LEU A 608 -28.99 47.41 -15.21
C LEU A 608 -28.44 46.14 -15.87
N GLY A 609 -29.04 44.99 -15.59
CA GLY A 609 -28.85 43.74 -16.32
C GLY A 609 -29.99 43.52 -17.28
N TYR A 610 -29.68 43.09 -18.51
CA TYR A 610 -30.69 42.88 -19.56
C TYR A 610 -30.92 41.41 -19.85
N ASN A 611 -29.88 40.55 -19.69
CA ASN A 611 -29.99 39.13 -19.98
C ASN A 611 -30.52 38.37 -18.75
N ARG A 612 -31.75 37.85 -18.87
CA ARG A 612 -32.39 37.08 -17.78
C ARG A 612 -31.99 35.61 -17.79
N ASN A 613 -31.54 35.07 -18.91
CA ASN A 613 -31.09 33.70 -19.05
C ASN A 613 -29.68 33.71 -19.61
N VAL A 614 -28.72 33.26 -18.84
CA VAL A 614 -27.30 33.23 -19.20
C VAL A 614 -26.75 31.83 -19.02
N GLY A 615 -26.06 31.29 -20.02
CA GLY A 615 -25.36 30.02 -19.89
C GLY A 615 -24.35 30.08 -18.77
N TRP A 616 -24.38 29.10 -17.85
CA TRP A 616 -23.50 29.08 -16.66
C TRP A 616 -22.02 29.14 -17.05
N ARG A 617 -21.60 28.31 -18.02
CA ARG A 617 -20.20 28.29 -18.48
C ARG A 617 -19.78 29.64 -19.05
N GLU A 618 -20.66 30.25 -19.86
CA GLU A 618 -20.42 31.57 -20.43
C GLU A 618 -20.29 32.65 -19.35
N LEU A 619 -21.14 32.59 -18.30
CA LEU A 619 -21.07 33.52 -17.19
C LEU A 619 -19.72 33.38 -16.43
N ILE A 620 -19.26 32.17 -16.17
CA ILE A 620 -17.97 31.89 -15.53
C ILE A 620 -16.80 32.37 -16.43
N GLU A 621 -16.85 32.14 -17.73
CA GLU A 621 -15.81 32.61 -18.64
C GLU A 621 -15.76 34.14 -18.73
N ARG A 622 -16.90 34.83 -18.69
CA ARG A 622 -16.97 36.27 -18.60
C ARG A 622 -16.38 36.79 -17.28
N LEU A 623 -16.72 36.15 -16.19
CA LEU A 623 -16.18 36.47 -14.85
C LEU A 623 -14.65 36.32 -14.83
N LYS A 624 -14.12 35.20 -15.32
CA LYS A 624 -12.67 34.97 -15.43
C LYS A 624 -11.98 36.07 -16.25
N ARG A 625 -12.51 36.43 -17.42
CA ARG A 625 -11.93 37.49 -18.23
C ARG A 625 -11.89 38.85 -17.51
N VAL A 626 -12.91 39.15 -16.72
CA VAL A 626 -12.98 40.40 -15.95
C VAL A 626 -11.95 40.42 -14.82
N THR A 627 -11.72 39.27 -14.18
CA THR A 627 -10.78 39.15 -13.06
C THR A 627 -9.31 38.93 -13.51
N GLU A 628 -9.07 38.27 -14.65
CA GLU A 628 -7.74 38.00 -15.20
C GLU A 628 -7.21 39.13 -16.11
N GLY A 629 -8.10 39.88 -16.76
CA GLY A 629 -7.74 40.96 -17.68
C GLY A 629 -7.11 42.20 -17.06
N ASN A 630 -7.06 42.30 -15.75
CA ASN A 630 -6.45 43.42 -14.98
C ASN A 630 -5.04 43.09 -14.43
N VAL A 631 -4.45 41.97 -14.80
CA VAL A 631 -3.06 41.68 -14.45
C VAL A 631 -2.17 42.38 -15.46
N ILE A 632 -1.81 43.65 -15.19
CA ILE A 632 -0.68 44.29 -15.86
C ILE A 632 0.57 43.60 -15.32
N VAL A 633 1.11 42.67 -16.11
CA VAL A 633 2.48 42.17 -15.90
C VAL A 633 3.42 43.33 -16.12
N LYS A 634 3.97 43.89 -15.03
CA LYS A 634 5.14 44.75 -15.04
C LYS A 634 6.39 43.90 -14.95
#